data_07bdca95a4a8db8960b651311e1766b5
#
_entry.id   07bdca95a4a8db8960b651311e1766b5
#
_cell.length_a   1.000
_cell.length_b   1.000
_cell.length_c   1.000
_cell.angle_alpha   90.00
_cell.angle_beta   90.00
_cell.angle_gamma   90.00
#
_symmetry.space_group_name_H-M   'P 1'
#
loop_
_entity.id
_entity.type
_entity.pdbx_description
1 polymer ?
#
loop_
_entity_poly.entity_id
_entity_poly.type
_entity_poly.pdbx_seq_one_letter_code
_entity_poly.pdbx_strand_id
1 'polypeptide(L)'
;WLAEQPWTVHERIALLGWSSGGISALWAVRPKTGNAAELNDFRSAVAIYPGCGRLNATAWSARVPTLILIGGADEVASAAVCQQMVNGARGRSARAVVHVYAGAHHDFDHPNRPLQLRSGYAFSVDGSGRIHSGTNPAARADALKRVPEWLKR
;
A
#
# COMPACT_ATOMS: atom_id res chain seq x y z
N TRP A 1 15.42 -15.08 -5.46
CA TRP A 1 15.48 -16.17 -4.48
C TRP A 1 14.17 -16.94 -4.41
N LEU A 2 13.02 -16.31 -4.09
CA LEU A 2 11.72 -17.01 -4.02
C LEU A 2 11.40 -17.77 -5.31
N ALA A 3 11.61 -17.16 -6.47
CA ALA A 3 11.34 -17.77 -7.77
C ALA A 3 12.25 -18.97 -8.10
N GLU A 4 13.34 -19.16 -7.36
CA GLU A 4 14.29 -20.27 -7.53
C GLU A 4 13.97 -21.44 -6.59
N GLN A 5 13.01 -21.28 -5.67
CA GLN A 5 12.69 -22.32 -4.70
C GLN A 5 11.77 -23.37 -5.30
N PRO A 6 12.03 -24.67 -5.13
CA PRO A 6 11.22 -25.75 -5.72
C PRO A 6 9.79 -25.84 -5.18
N TRP A 7 9.52 -25.22 -4.04
CA TRP A 7 8.19 -25.14 -3.40
C TRP A 7 7.41 -23.87 -3.76
N THR A 8 7.98 -23.00 -4.60
CA THR A 8 7.32 -21.74 -5.00
C THR A 8 6.58 -21.92 -6.33
N VAL A 9 5.33 -21.49 -6.36
CA VAL A 9 4.59 -21.32 -7.61
C VAL A 9 4.92 -19.93 -8.16
N HIS A 10 5.76 -19.86 -9.17
CA HIS A 10 6.38 -18.63 -9.69
C HIS A 10 5.35 -17.57 -10.07
N GLU A 11 4.25 -17.99 -10.71
CA GLU A 11 3.17 -17.10 -11.17
C GLU A 11 2.25 -16.64 -10.02
N ARG A 12 2.54 -17.03 -8.79
CA ARG A 12 1.73 -16.70 -7.61
C ARG A 12 2.50 -15.89 -6.56
N ILE A 13 3.65 -15.36 -6.91
CA ILE A 13 4.41 -14.48 -6.01
C ILE A 13 3.75 -13.10 -6.02
N ALA A 14 3.38 -12.61 -4.84
CA ALA A 14 2.81 -11.28 -4.66
C ALA A 14 3.60 -10.48 -3.61
N LEU A 15 3.45 -9.16 -3.65
CA LEU A 15 4.02 -8.25 -2.65
C LEU A 15 2.95 -7.79 -1.68
N LEU A 16 3.29 -7.78 -0.39
CA LEU A 16 2.45 -7.20 0.65
C LEU A 16 3.35 -6.35 1.57
N GLY A 17 2.95 -5.11 1.82
CA GLY A 17 3.74 -4.22 2.66
C GLY A 17 2.88 -3.21 3.43
N TRP A 18 3.34 -2.84 4.63
CA TRP A 18 2.73 -1.88 5.54
C TRP A 18 3.59 -0.64 5.66
N SER A 19 2.98 0.54 5.74
CA SER A 19 3.68 1.82 5.95
C SER A 19 4.88 1.96 5.01
N SER A 20 6.11 2.03 5.50
CA SER A 20 7.33 2.06 4.69
C SER A 20 7.48 0.83 3.78
N GLY A 21 7.08 -0.36 4.24
CA GLY A 21 7.02 -1.57 3.42
C GLY A 21 5.99 -1.46 2.30
N GLY A 22 4.87 -0.76 2.54
CA GLY A 22 3.89 -0.43 1.51
C GLY A 22 4.46 0.51 0.45
N ILE A 23 5.25 1.51 0.85
CA ILE A 23 5.99 2.37 -0.08
C ILE A 23 6.95 1.53 -0.93
N SER A 24 7.70 0.64 -0.30
CA SER A 24 8.63 -0.26 -1.01
C SER A 24 7.91 -1.16 -2.02
N ALA A 25 6.75 -1.70 -1.66
CA ALA A 25 5.91 -2.48 -2.57
C ALA A 25 5.46 -1.66 -3.78
N LEU A 26 4.99 -0.42 -3.56
CA LEU A 26 4.60 0.49 -4.65
C LEU A 26 5.79 0.90 -5.54
N TRP A 27 6.99 1.04 -4.99
CA TRP A 27 8.21 1.26 -5.76
C TRP A 27 8.58 0.04 -6.61
N ALA A 28 8.50 -1.15 -6.03
CA ALA A 28 8.88 -2.39 -6.68
C ALA A 28 7.98 -2.76 -7.87
N VAL A 29 6.72 -2.33 -7.88
CA VAL A 29 5.77 -2.62 -8.98
C VAL A 29 5.74 -1.56 -10.09
N ARG A 30 6.59 -0.56 -10.05
CA ARG A 30 6.72 0.41 -11.15
C ARG A 30 7.23 -0.27 -12.43
N PRO A 31 7.02 0.34 -13.60
CA PRO A 31 7.60 -0.15 -14.84
C PRO A 31 9.10 -0.43 -14.69
N LYS A 32 9.54 -1.56 -15.18
CA LYS A 32 10.96 -1.94 -15.21
C LYS A 32 11.63 -1.33 -16.43
N THR A 33 12.92 -1.04 -16.32
CA THR A 33 13.76 -0.55 -17.41
C THR A 33 14.91 -1.51 -17.65
N GLY A 34 15.38 -1.61 -18.90
CA GLY A 34 16.50 -2.47 -19.28
C GLY A 34 16.21 -3.96 -19.07
N ASN A 35 17.26 -4.75 -18.83
CA ASN A 35 17.20 -6.21 -18.70
C ASN A 35 16.34 -6.71 -17.51
N ALA A 36 15.96 -5.82 -16.60
CA ALA A 36 15.05 -6.18 -15.51
C ALA A 36 13.64 -6.57 -16.00
N ALA A 37 13.28 -6.26 -17.25
CA ALA A 37 12.00 -6.65 -17.84
C ALA A 37 11.84 -8.18 -18.02
N GLU A 38 12.93 -8.91 -18.12
CA GLU A 38 12.95 -10.37 -18.34
C GLU A 38 12.80 -11.19 -17.06
N LEU A 39 12.90 -10.54 -15.89
CA LEU A 39 12.75 -11.24 -14.60
C LEU A 39 11.28 -11.58 -14.33
N ASN A 40 11.05 -12.74 -13.75
CA ASN A 40 9.74 -13.15 -13.22
C ASN A 40 9.12 -12.01 -12.42
N ASP A 41 7.87 -11.68 -12.74
CA ASP A 41 7.19 -10.56 -12.09
C ASP A 41 6.29 -11.03 -10.95
N PHE A 42 5.93 -10.07 -10.10
CA PHE A 42 4.89 -10.30 -9.11
C PHE A 42 3.52 -10.42 -9.79
N ARG A 43 2.68 -11.30 -9.30
CA ARG A 43 1.30 -11.43 -9.75
C ARG A 43 0.46 -10.20 -9.40
N SER A 44 0.67 -9.67 -8.19
CA SER A 44 -0.06 -8.52 -7.67
C SER A 44 0.68 -7.87 -6.49
N ALA A 45 0.22 -6.72 -6.06
CA ALA A 45 0.72 -6.06 -4.86
C ALA A 45 -0.41 -5.53 -3.98
N VAL A 46 -0.15 -5.49 -2.67
CA VAL A 46 -0.98 -4.82 -1.68
C VAL A 46 -0.09 -3.90 -0.84
N ALA A 47 -0.49 -2.65 -0.71
CA ALA A 47 0.16 -1.67 0.13
C ALA A 47 -0.84 -1.15 1.17
N ILE A 48 -0.52 -1.30 2.44
CA ILE A 48 -1.37 -0.89 3.55
C ILE A 48 -0.79 0.39 4.16
N TYR A 49 -1.59 1.45 4.18
CA TYR A 49 -1.27 2.83 4.58
C TYR A 49 0.10 3.34 4.11
N PRO A 50 0.39 3.27 2.79
CA PRO A 50 1.67 3.75 2.25
C PRO A 50 1.72 5.27 2.15
N GLY A 51 2.90 5.86 2.32
CA GLY A 51 3.13 7.27 1.98
C GLY A 51 3.26 7.45 0.46
N CYS A 52 2.24 8.01 -0.20
CA CYS A 52 2.19 8.14 -1.65
C CYS A 52 2.86 9.40 -2.23
N GLY A 53 3.28 10.35 -1.41
CA GLY A 53 3.68 11.69 -1.87
C GLY A 53 4.80 11.69 -2.92
N ARG A 54 5.93 11.03 -2.64
CA ARG A 54 7.05 10.92 -3.60
C ARG A 54 6.68 10.19 -4.88
N LEU A 55 5.90 9.12 -4.77
CA LEU A 55 5.45 8.34 -5.92
C LEU A 55 4.49 9.14 -6.80
N ASN A 56 3.57 9.89 -6.19
CA ASN A 56 2.69 10.80 -6.90
C ASN A 56 3.46 11.86 -7.70
N ALA A 57 4.48 12.48 -7.09
CA ALA A 57 5.34 13.47 -7.73
C ALA A 57 6.17 12.91 -8.90
N THR A 58 6.41 11.60 -8.95
CA THR A 58 7.18 10.93 -10.02
C THR A 58 6.30 10.24 -11.07
N ALA A 59 5.04 10.64 -11.18
CA ALA A 59 4.08 10.06 -12.12
C ALA A 59 4.02 8.53 -12.05
N TRP A 60 3.84 8.00 -10.85
CA TRP A 60 3.76 6.57 -10.58
C TRP A 60 2.77 5.83 -11.50
N SER A 61 3.10 4.61 -11.85
CA SER A 61 2.20 3.62 -12.42
C SER A 61 2.63 2.22 -12.01
N ALA A 62 1.69 1.28 -11.95
CA ALA A 62 1.96 -0.10 -11.64
C ALA A 62 1.95 -0.95 -12.91
N ARG A 63 2.88 -1.90 -13.03
CA ARG A 63 2.88 -2.92 -14.09
C ARG A 63 2.04 -4.16 -13.71
N VAL A 64 1.68 -4.32 -12.43
CA VAL A 64 0.85 -5.43 -11.93
C VAL A 64 -0.36 -4.91 -11.15
N PRO A 65 -1.46 -5.68 -11.03
CA PRO A 65 -2.62 -5.29 -10.23
C PRO A 65 -2.20 -4.90 -8.81
N THR A 66 -2.58 -3.69 -8.37
CA THR A 66 -2.14 -3.12 -7.10
C THR A 66 -3.33 -2.64 -6.27
N LEU A 67 -3.40 -3.05 -5.01
CA LEU A 67 -4.38 -2.61 -4.04
C LEU A 67 -3.70 -1.73 -2.98
N ILE A 68 -4.28 -0.57 -2.71
CA ILE A 68 -3.88 0.30 -1.60
C ILE A 68 -5.03 0.35 -0.61
N LEU A 69 -4.75 0.02 0.65
CA LEU A 69 -5.67 0.16 1.77
C LEU A 69 -5.17 1.28 2.69
N ILE A 70 -6.01 2.25 3.00
CA ILE A 70 -5.57 3.42 3.77
C ILE A 70 -6.70 3.98 4.64
N GLY A 71 -6.35 4.48 5.80
CA GLY A 71 -7.29 5.19 6.67
C GLY A 71 -7.63 6.58 6.12
N GLY A 72 -8.90 6.96 6.19
CA GLY A 72 -9.35 8.29 5.80
C GLY A 72 -8.93 9.40 6.78
N ALA A 73 -8.64 9.01 8.04
CA ALA A 73 -8.12 9.88 9.09
C ALA A 73 -6.63 9.64 9.39
N ASP A 74 -5.89 9.01 8.46
CA ASP A 74 -4.46 8.75 8.62
C ASP A 74 -3.67 10.07 8.50
N GLU A 75 -2.96 10.42 9.57
CA GLU A 75 -2.17 11.65 9.68
C GLU A 75 -0.69 11.43 9.30
N VAL A 76 -0.28 10.18 9.03
CA VAL A 76 1.06 9.83 8.51
C VAL A 76 1.06 9.78 7.00
N ALA A 77 -0.01 9.20 6.42
CA ALA A 77 -0.14 8.97 4.99
C ALA A 77 -1.49 9.52 4.48
N SER A 78 -1.46 10.46 3.57
CA SER A 78 -2.68 11.07 3.03
C SER A 78 -3.40 10.16 2.05
N ALA A 79 -4.65 9.78 2.38
CA ALA A 79 -5.53 9.03 1.49
C ALA A 79 -5.78 9.79 0.17
N ALA A 80 -5.96 11.10 0.24
CA ALA A 80 -6.18 11.94 -0.94
C ALA A 80 -4.99 11.89 -1.90
N VAL A 81 -3.76 11.92 -1.39
CA VAL A 81 -2.55 11.83 -2.22
C VAL A 81 -2.42 10.46 -2.88
N CYS A 82 -2.78 9.36 -2.20
CA CYS A 82 -2.81 8.04 -2.80
C CYS A 82 -3.88 7.93 -3.90
N GLN A 83 -5.06 8.52 -3.70
CA GLN A 83 -6.11 8.60 -4.73
C GLN A 83 -5.66 9.42 -5.94
N GLN A 84 -5.02 10.58 -5.74
CA GLN A 84 -4.45 11.40 -6.82
C GLN A 84 -3.41 10.61 -7.63
N MET A 85 -2.50 9.91 -6.96
CA MET A 85 -1.47 9.08 -7.58
C MET A 85 -2.09 8.01 -8.50
N VAL A 86 -3.07 7.27 -8.00
CA VAL A 86 -3.74 6.23 -8.78
C VAL A 86 -4.57 6.81 -9.92
N ASN A 87 -5.29 7.91 -9.69
CA ASN A 87 -6.04 8.60 -10.73
C ASN A 87 -5.14 9.15 -11.84
N GLY A 88 -4.00 9.72 -11.48
CA GLY A 88 -3.00 10.20 -12.43
C GLY A 88 -2.32 9.10 -13.24
N ALA A 89 -2.42 7.85 -12.81
CA ALA A 89 -1.86 6.68 -13.50
C ALA A 89 -2.83 6.03 -14.51
N ARG A 90 -4.09 6.48 -14.59
CA ARG A 90 -5.10 5.91 -15.50
C ARG A 90 -4.61 5.91 -16.94
N GLY A 91 -4.88 4.83 -17.67
CA GLY A 91 -4.49 4.64 -19.07
C GLY A 91 -3.04 4.19 -19.29
N ARG A 92 -2.17 4.24 -18.26
CA ARG A 92 -0.77 3.79 -18.35
C ARG A 92 -0.34 2.82 -17.25
N SER A 93 -1.29 2.39 -16.40
CA SER A 93 -1.09 1.49 -15.27
C SER A 93 -1.92 0.23 -15.43
N ALA A 94 -1.42 -0.89 -14.93
CA ALA A 94 -2.29 -2.01 -14.58
C ALA A 94 -3.35 -1.56 -13.57
N ARG A 95 -4.37 -2.37 -13.36
CA ARG A 95 -5.45 -2.05 -12.41
C ARG A 95 -4.89 -1.67 -11.06
N ALA A 96 -5.06 -0.41 -10.65
CA ALA A 96 -4.72 0.08 -9.33
C ALA A 96 -5.99 0.60 -8.63
N VAL A 97 -6.16 0.23 -7.36
CA VAL A 97 -7.34 0.57 -6.56
C VAL A 97 -6.90 1.11 -5.21
N VAL A 98 -7.49 2.22 -4.79
CA VAL A 98 -7.38 2.73 -3.42
C VAL A 98 -8.69 2.48 -2.71
N HIS A 99 -8.65 1.77 -1.60
CA HIS A 99 -9.78 1.62 -0.69
C HIS A 99 -9.52 2.43 0.58
N VAL A 100 -10.40 3.38 0.85
CA VAL A 100 -10.27 4.29 1.99
C VAL A 100 -11.24 3.87 3.08
N TYR A 101 -10.73 3.64 4.28
CA TYR A 101 -11.52 3.35 5.48
C TYR A 101 -11.82 4.64 6.23
N ALA A 102 -13.05 5.11 6.16
CA ALA A 102 -13.47 6.34 6.86
C ALA A 102 -13.20 6.23 8.37
N GLY A 103 -12.63 7.28 8.95
CA GLY A 103 -12.32 7.35 10.39
C GLY A 103 -11.24 6.40 10.89
N ALA A 104 -10.61 5.60 10.03
CA ALA A 104 -9.45 4.79 10.40
C ALA A 104 -8.17 5.65 10.34
N HIS A 105 -7.30 5.48 11.32
CA HIS A 105 -5.99 6.12 11.42
C HIS A 105 -4.87 5.17 10.98
N HIS A 106 -3.62 5.58 11.17
CA HIS A 106 -2.46 4.71 10.94
C HIS A 106 -2.51 3.47 11.85
N ASP A 107 -1.96 2.33 11.40
CA ASP A 107 -2.00 1.04 12.11
C ASP A 107 -3.42 0.48 12.35
N PHE A 108 -4.42 0.83 11.53
CA PHE A 108 -5.81 0.42 11.71
C PHE A 108 -6.01 -1.11 11.75
N ASP A 109 -5.13 -1.87 11.13
CA ASP A 109 -5.19 -3.34 11.04
C ASP A 109 -4.46 -4.06 12.18
N HIS A 110 -3.77 -3.31 13.05
CA HIS A 110 -3.10 -3.90 14.22
C HIS A 110 -4.14 -4.56 15.13
N PRO A 111 -3.91 -5.79 15.62
CA PRO A 111 -4.82 -6.42 16.58
C PRO A 111 -4.75 -5.72 17.93
N ASN A 112 -5.93 -5.32 18.46
CA ASN A 112 -6.09 -4.87 19.84
C ASN A 112 -5.17 -3.71 20.31
N ARG A 113 -4.86 -2.76 19.41
CA ARG A 113 -4.14 -1.55 19.79
C ARG A 113 -5.16 -0.43 20.07
N PRO A 114 -5.28 0.07 21.31
CA PRO A 114 -6.12 1.24 21.58
C PRO A 114 -5.70 2.43 20.72
N LEU A 115 -6.67 3.24 20.28
CA LEU A 115 -6.37 4.48 19.57
C LEU A 115 -5.63 5.44 20.52
N GLN A 116 -4.46 5.89 20.12
CA GLN A 116 -3.59 6.74 20.92
C GLN A 116 -3.03 7.89 20.09
N LEU A 117 -2.98 9.07 20.69
CA LEU A 117 -2.20 10.19 20.16
C LEU A 117 -0.71 9.96 20.46
N ARG A 118 0.10 10.08 19.42
CA ARG A 118 1.56 9.97 19.49
C ARG A 118 2.21 11.25 19.03
N SER A 119 3.36 11.60 19.58
CA SER A 119 4.14 12.78 19.23
C SER A 119 5.55 12.39 18.80
N GLY A 120 6.25 13.31 18.11
CA GLY A 120 7.63 13.09 17.67
C GLY A 120 7.75 12.37 16.34
N TYR A 121 6.67 12.27 15.57
CA TYR A 121 6.72 11.72 14.20
C TYR A 121 7.33 12.72 13.22
N ALA A 122 8.38 12.31 12.53
CA ALA A 122 9.03 13.14 11.51
C ALA A 122 8.15 13.41 10.28
N PHE A 123 7.11 12.61 10.06
CA PHE A 123 6.27 12.63 8.87
C PHE A 123 4.79 12.64 9.26
N SER A 124 4.29 13.75 9.80
CA SER A 124 2.84 13.97 9.86
C SER A 124 2.38 14.81 8.67
N VAL A 125 1.16 14.56 8.19
CA VAL A 125 0.58 15.24 7.00
C VAL A 125 0.51 16.75 7.21
N ASP A 126 0.23 17.18 8.43
CA ASP A 126 0.13 18.59 8.84
C ASP A 126 1.45 19.21 9.34
N GLY A 127 2.54 18.43 9.40
CA GLY A 127 3.82 18.86 9.90
C GLY A 127 3.91 19.03 11.43
N SER A 128 2.85 18.71 12.18
CA SER A 128 2.80 18.87 13.64
C SER A 128 3.65 17.83 14.39
N GLY A 129 4.00 16.73 13.74
CA GLY A 129 4.64 15.58 14.37
C GLY A 129 3.71 14.82 15.32
N ARG A 130 2.40 15.10 15.32
CA ARG A 130 1.38 14.43 16.14
C ARG A 130 0.49 13.60 15.24
N ILE A 131 0.24 12.36 15.61
CA ILE A 131 -0.58 11.42 14.85
C ILE A 131 -1.41 10.55 15.79
N HIS A 132 -2.55 10.09 15.32
CA HIS A 132 -3.25 8.99 15.96
C HIS A 132 -2.88 7.67 15.30
N SER A 133 -2.69 6.64 16.10
CA SER A 133 -2.52 5.26 15.60
C SER A 133 -3.25 4.28 16.49
N GLY A 134 -3.84 3.27 15.91
CA GLY A 134 -4.56 2.24 16.66
C GLY A 134 -5.58 1.49 15.81
N THR A 135 -6.08 0.40 16.36
CA THR A 135 -7.02 -0.51 15.70
C THR A 135 -8.33 0.21 15.35
N ASN A 136 -8.75 0.06 14.11
CA ASN A 136 -10.15 0.28 13.71
C ASN A 136 -10.76 -1.10 13.40
N PRO A 137 -11.67 -1.62 14.25
CA PRO A 137 -12.15 -3.00 14.12
C PRO A 137 -12.83 -3.29 12.78
N ALA A 138 -13.62 -2.35 12.26
CA ALA A 138 -14.33 -2.49 10.99
C ALA A 138 -13.37 -2.52 9.81
N ALA A 139 -12.43 -1.56 9.75
CA ALA A 139 -11.40 -1.50 8.72
C ALA A 139 -10.51 -2.75 8.73
N ARG A 140 -10.11 -3.21 9.92
CA ARG A 140 -9.33 -4.43 10.08
C ARG A 140 -10.10 -5.66 9.58
N ALA A 141 -11.36 -5.81 9.95
CA ALA A 141 -12.18 -6.96 9.55
C ALA A 141 -12.36 -7.00 8.02
N ASP A 142 -12.56 -5.87 7.37
CA ASP A 142 -12.65 -5.78 5.91
C ASP A 142 -11.28 -6.07 5.25
N ALA A 143 -10.18 -5.50 5.76
CA ALA A 143 -8.84 -5.73 5.23
C ALA A 143 -8.45 -7.22 5.26
N LEU A 144 -8.77 -7.93 6.35
CA LEU A 144 -8.52 -9.37 6.49
C LEU A 144 -9.27 -10.23 5.47
N LYS A 145 -10.37 -9.75 4.92
CA LYS A 145 -11.10 -10.39 3.82
C LYS A 145 -10.57 -9.94 2.45
N ARG A 146 -10.42 -8.64 2.27
CA ARG A 146 -10.08 -8.01 1.00
C ARG A 146 -8.68 -8.37 0.51
N VAL A 147 -7.69 -8.45 1.40
CA VAL A 147 -6.31 -8.78 1.03
C VAL A 147 -6.21 -10.20 0.44
N PRO A 148 -6.68 -11.27 1.11
CA PRO A 148 -6.66 -12.61 0.52
C PRO A 148 -7.46 -12.71 -0.80
N GLU A 149 -8.60 -12.04 -0.90
CA GLU A 149 -9.40 -12.00 -2.13
C GLU A 149 -8.65 -11.34 -3.29
N TRP A 150 -7.88 -10.28 -3.00
CA TRP A 150 -7.06 -9.63 -4.01
C TRP A 150 -5.90 -10.53 -4.46
N LEU A 151 -5.24 -11.20 -3.55
CA LEU A 151 -4.08 -12.05 -3.82
C LEU A 151 -4.45 -13.34 -4.58
N LYS A 152 -5.70 -13.79 -4.53
CA LYS A 152 -6.20 -14.95 -5.29
C LYS A 152 -6.44 -14.67 -6.78
N ARG A 153 -6.57 -13.42 -7.16
CA ARG A 153 -6.80 -12.98 -8.56
C ARG A 153 -5.51 -13.08 -9.35
#